data_c9527e119636633d054bf1b10a5b966a
#
_entry.id   c9527e119636633d054bf1b10a5b966a
#
_cell.length_a   1.000
_cell.length_b   1.000
_cell.length_c   1.000
_cell.angle_alpha   90.00
_cell.angle_beta   90.00
_cell.angle_gamma   90.00
#
_symmetry.space_group_name_H-M   'P 1'
#
loop_
_entity.id
_entity.type
_entity.pdbx_description
1 polymer ?
#
loop_
_entity_poly.entity_id
_entity_poly.type
_entity_poly.pdbx_seq_one_letter_code
_entity_poly.pdbx_strand_id
1 'polypeptide(L)'
;NDFMNMDGNSLNGNWESGIGFIDNARLGTPSSEIDMPDYLERNKGKNHYYFLPLILGFIGMLFHFKHSNQDALAVLLFFIFTGVSIIIYLNIAPFQPRERDYAFVGSFYAFSIWIGIGVLGIHDFLSKKMNSTTSAGLATLIALIIPTLMAAENWDDHDRGGRSTALEVAKNYLNSCDKNAILFTNGDNDTFPLWYAQEVEGVRTDIKV
;
A
#
# COMPACT_ATOMS: atom_id res chain seq x y z
N ASN A 1 -0.31 6.20 -7.55
CA ASN A 1 0.00 5.98 -8.49
C ASN A 1 -0.49 6.35 -9.87
N ASP A 2 -1.63 6.02 -10.44
CA ASP A 2 -1.71 5.98 -11.88
C ASP A 2 -2.91 6.74 -12.32
N PHE A 3 -2.64 7.92 -12.84
CA PHE A 3 -3.63 8.82 -13.37
C PHE A 3 -4.39 8.25 -14.56
N MET A 4 -3.81 7.26 -15.22
CA MET A 4 -4.42 6.64 -16.38
C MET A 4 -4.51 5.15 -16.17
N ASN A 5 -5.69 4.61 -16.32
CA ASN A 5 -5.86 3.18 -16.45
C ASN A 5 -5.24 2.73 -17.74
N MET A 6 -4.50 1.65 -17.74
CA MET A 6 -3.85 1.10 -18.92
C MET A 6 -4.84 0.79 -20.05
N ASP A 7 -6.08 0.46 -19.70
CA ASP A 7 -7.17 0.14 -20.61
C ASP A 7 -8.07 1.33 -20.94
N GLY A 8 -7.78 2.51 -20.41
CA GLY A 8 -8.60 3.71 -20.56
C GLY A 8 -9.95 3.67 -19.83
N ASN A 9 -10.22 2.64 -19.02
CA ASN A 9 -11.46 2.48 -18.28
C ASN A 9 -11.28 2.87 -16.81
N SER A 10 -11.82 3.99 -16.41
CA SER A 10 -11.71 4.52 -15.05
C SER A 10 -12.32 3.64 -13.95
N LEU A 11 -13.12 2.64 -14.31
CA LEU A 11 -13.75 1.73 -13.36
C LEU A 11 -12.88 0.51 -13.02
N ASN A 12 -11.95 0.14 -13.89
CA ASN A 12 -11.14 -1.07 -13.71
C ASN A 12 -9.97 -0.90 -12.74
N GLY A 13 -9.53 0.33 -12.48
CA GLY A 13 -8.35 0.60 -11.65
C GLY A 13 -7.03 0.10 -12.28
N ASN A 14 -5.92 0.41 -11.64
CA ASN A 14 -4.57 0.10 -12.13
C ASN A 14 -3.89 -0.97 -11.28
N TRP A 15 -4.57 -2.06 -11.00
CA TRP A 15 -4.00 -3.16 -10.23
C TRP A 15 -3.66 -4.35 -11.14
N GLU A 16 -2.66 -5.10 -10.76
CA GLU A 16 -2.31 -6.39 -11.32
C GLU A 16 -2.31 -7.46 -10.23
N SER A 17 -2.77 -8.66 -10.56
CA SER A 17 -2.80 -9.77 -9.62
C SER A 17 -1.48 -10.55 -9.59
N GLY A 18 -0.67 -10.44 -10.63
CA GLY A 18 0.47 -11.29 -10.91
C GLY A 18 0.08 -12.65 -11.50
N ILE A 19 -1.21 -12.88 -11.76
CA ILE A 19 -1.72 -14.10 -12.35
C ILE A 19 -2.15 -13.79 -13.78
N GLY A 20 -1.33 -14.16 -14.76
CA GLY A 20 -1.49 -13.74 -16.17
C GLY A 20 -2.87 -14.00 -16.76
N PHE A 21 -3.53 -15.10 -16.42
CA PHE A 21 -4.89 -15.38 -16.89
C PHE A 21 -5.92 -14.37 -16.36
N ILE A 22 -5.80 -13.93 -15.09
CA ILE A 22 -6.71 -12.94 -14.49
C ILE A 22 -6.44 -11.56 -15.09
N ASP A 23 -5.16 -11.20 -15.19
CA ASP A 23 -4.74 -9.90 -15.69
C ASP A 23 -5.10 -9.75 -17.15
N ASN A 24 -4.89 -10.78 -17.97
CA ASN A 24 -5.29 -10.78 -19.38
C ASN A 24 -6.83 -10.71 -19.56
N ALA A 25 -7.58 -11.43 -18.75
CA ALA A 25 -9.05 -11.35 -18.78
C ALA A 25 -9.58 -9.96 -18.40
N ARG A 26 -8.90 -9.28 -17.50
CA ARG A 26 -9.24 -7.91 -17.06
C ARG A 26 -8.85 -6.85 -18.07
N LEU A 27 -7.64 -6.94 -18.61
CA LEU A 27 -7.09 -5.94 -19.54
C LEU A 27 -7.58 -6.12 -20.99
N GLY A 28 -8.17 -7.28 -21.31
CA GLY A 28 -8.66 -7.57 -22.67
C GLY A 28 -7.57 -7.85 -23.72
N THR A 29 -6.31 -7.70 -23.34
CA THR A 29 -5.13 -8.02 -24.17
C THR A 29 -4.10 -8.75 -23.34
N PRO A 30 -3.30 -9.66 -23.93
CA PRO A 30 -2.18 -10.27 -23.23
C PRO A 30 -1.24 -9.19 -22.69
N SER A 31 -0.90 -9.28 -21.40
CA SER A 31 0.01 -8.34 -20.76
C SER A 31 1.38 -8.24 -21.46
N SER A 32 1.76 -9.29 -22.18
CA SER A 32 2.98 -9.34 -23.01
C SER A 32 2.91 -8.51 -24.31
N GLU A 33 1.72 -8.08 -24.74
CA GLU A 33 1.50 -7.27 -25.95
C GLU A 33 1.31 -5.78 -25.63
N ILE A 34 1.23 -5.42 -24.33
CA ILE A 34 1.14 -4.03 -23.92
C ILE A 34 2.56 -3.48 -23.91
N ASP A 35 2.86 -2.61 -24.87
CA ASP A 35 4.13 -1.87 -24.90
C ASP A 35 4.11 -0.79 -23.81
N MET A 36 4.52 -1.20 -22.62
CA MET A 36 4.58 -0.29 -21.47
C MET A 36 5.83 0.58 -21.53
N PRO A 37 5.71 1.88 -21.23
CA PRO A 37 6.89 2.72 -21.06
C PRO A 37 7.83 2.15 -19.99
N ASP A 38 9.14 2.21 -20.24
CA ASP A 38 10.20 1.68 -19.36
C ASP A 38 10.04 2.07 -17.88
N TYR A 39 9.56 3.29 -17.62
CA TYR A 39 9.39 3.78 -16.25
C TYR A 39 8.25 3.10 -15.49
N LEU A 40 7.25 2.58 -16.18
CA LEU A 40 6.16 1.79 -15.59
C LEU A 40 6.59 0.33 -15.41
N GLU A 41 7.31 -0.22 -16.39
CA GLU A 41 7.82 -1.59 -16.31
C GLU A 41 8.83 -1.76 -15.17
N ARG A 42 9.68 -0.75 -14.94
CA ARG A 42 10.68 -0.74 -13.87
C ARG A 42 10.19 -0.15 -12.56
N ASN A 43 8.87 0.08 -12.43
CA ASN A 43 8.32 0.63 -11.21
C ASN A 43 8.46 -0.39 -10.07
N LYS A 44 9.27 -0.05 -9.06
CA LYS A 44 9.49 -0.87 -7.87
C LYS A 44 8.22 -1.12 -7.05
N GLY A 45 7.21 -0.25 -7.16
CA GLY A 45 5.91 -0.41 -6.52
C GLY A 45 5.00 -1.46 -7.17
N LYS A 46 5.50 -2.17 -8.20
CA LYS A 46 4.75 -3.22 -8.88
C LYS A 46 4.99 -4.57 -8.19
N ASN A 47 4.21 -4.86 -7.15
CA ASN A 47 4.34 -6.02 -6.30
C ASN A 47 3.27 -7.07 -6.58
N HIS A 48 3.62 -8.36 -6.53
CA HIS A 48 2.73 -9.46 -6.86
C HIS A 48 2.47 -10.35 -5.63
N TYR A 49 1.28 -10.21 -5.04
CA TYR A 49 0.88 -10.98 -3.85
C TYR A 49 -0.04 -12.16 -4.15
N TYR A 50 -0.42 -12.39 -5.42
CA TYR A 50 -1.26 -13.51 -5.87
C TYR A 50 -2.55 -13.68 -5.06
N PHE A 51 -3.12 -12.60 -4.56
CA PHE A 51 -4.26 -12.58 -3.63
C PHE A 51 -4.07 -13.36 -2.32
N LEU A 52 -2.88 -13.83 -1.99
CA LEU A 52 -2.66 -14.65 -0.81
C LEU A 52 -3.10 -13.98 0.51
N PRO A 53 -2.78 -12.71 0.80
CA PRO A 53 -3.29 -12.03 1.99
C PRO A 53 -4.82 -11.94 2.00
N LEU A 54 -5.43 -11.69 0.85
CA LEU A 54 -6.87 -11.58 0.69
C LEU A 54 -7.57 -12.92 0.98
N ILE A 55 -7.06 -14.00 0.41
CA ILE A 55 -7.58 -15.37 0.62
C ILE A 55 -7.49 -15.74 2.10
N LEU A 56 -6.34 -15.53 2.75
CA LEU A 56 -6.17 -15.82 4.16
C LEU A 56 -7.08 -14.96 5.04
N GLY A 57 -7.26 -13.69 4.71
CA GLY A 57 -8.19 -12.80 5.39
C GLY A 57 -9.64 -13.26 5.29
N PHE A 58 -10.09 -13.73 4.12
CA PHE A 58 -11.44 -14.31 3.96
C PHE A 58 -11.61 -15.62 4.75
N ILE A 59 -10.61 -16.49 4.75
CA ILE A 59 -10.62 -17.70 5.60
C ILE A 59 -10.79 -17.31 7.07
N GLY A 60 -10.04 -16.31 7.52
CA GLY A 60 -10.12 -15.80 8.88
C GLY A 60 -11.46 -15.15 9.20
N MET A 61 -12.01 -14.37 8.29
CA MET A 61 -13.33 -13.77 8.44
C MET A 61 -14.41 -14.84 8.62
N LEU A 62 -14.45 -15.85 7.75
CA LEU A 62 -15.40 -16.94 7.83
C LEU A 62 -15.25 -17.76 9.12
N PHE A 63 -13.99 -18.04 9.51
CA PHE A 63 -13.70 -18.73 10.77
C PHE A 63 -14.16 -17.90 11.97
N HIS A 64 -13.90 -16.58 11.97
CA HIS A 64 -14.28 -15.68 13.06
C HIS A 64 -15.80 -15.62 13.24
N PHE A 65 -16.54 -15.42 12.16
CA PHE A 65 -18.01 -15.43 12.20
C PHE A 65 -18.57 -16.77 12.69
N LYS A 66 -17.93 -17.88 12.35
CA LYS A 66 -18.37 -19.20 12.83
C LYS A 66 -18.17 -19.41 14.34
N HIS A 67 -17.15 -18.78 14.93
CA HIS A 67 -16.77 -19.01 16.33
C HIS A 67 -17.25 -17.91 17.28
N SER A 68 -17.28 -16.65 16.85
CA SER A 68 -17.75 -15.51 17.64
C SER A 68 -18.36 -14.44 16.75
N ASN A 69 -19.67 -14.53 16.56
CA ASN A 69 -20.42 -13.56 15.75
C ASN A 69 -20.29 -12.11 16.27
N GLN A 70 -20.26 -11.94 17.58
CA GLN A 70 -20.23 -10.60 18.20
C GLN A 70 -18.90 -9.91 17.91
N ASP A 71 -17.78 -10.61 18.14
CA ASP A 71 -16.46 -10.07 17.90
C ASP A 71 -16.19 -9.86 16.39
N ALA A 72 -16.64 -10.83 15.57
CA ALA A 72 -16.55 -10.72 14.12
C ALA A 72 -17.32 -9.53 13.58
N LEU A 73 -18.53 -9.25 14.15
CA LEU A 73 -19.33 -8.08 13.81
C LEU A 73 -18.60 -6.77 14.22
N ALA A 74 -17.98 -6.74 15.39
CA ALA A 74 -17.22 -5.56 15.83
C ALA A 74 -16.07 -5.24 14.86
N VAL A 75 -15.31 -6.26 14.42
CA VAL A 75 -14.24 -6.09 13.43
C VAL A 75 -14.80 -5.68 12.07
N LEU A 76 -15.94 -6.24 11.66
CA LEU A 76 -16.62 -5.87 10.41
C LEU A 76 -17.07 -4.41 10.43
N LEU A 77 -17.70 -3.97 11.51
CA LEU A 77 -18.11 -2.57 11.65
C LEU A 77 -16.91 -1.64 11.64
N PHE A 78 -15.83 -2.01 12.32
CA PHE A 78 -14.58 -1.26 12.27
C PHE A 78 -14.04 -1.18 10.84
N PHE A 79 -14.00 -2.28 10.10
CA PHE A 79 -13.60 -2.30 8.69
C PHE A 79 -14.47 -1.38 7.82
N ILE A 80 -15.80 -1.47 7.96
CA ILE A 80 -16.76 -0.68 7.16
C ILE A 80 -16.62 0.82 7.50
N PHE A 81 -16.63 1.19 8.77
CA PHE A 81 -16.59 2.59 9.18
C PHE A 81 -15.27 3.28 8.86
N THR A 82 -14.15 2.59 8.97
CA THR A 82 -12.82 3.15 8.66
C THR A 82 -12.39 2.98 7.20
N GLY A 83 -13.17 2.26 6.40
CA GLY A 83 -12.93 2.05 4.98
C GLY A 83 -14.07 2.60 4.13
N VAL A 84 -15.09 1.80 3.90
CA VAL A 84 -16.19 2.12 2.97
C VAL A 84 -16.87 3.44 3.32
N SER A 85 -17.16 3.68 4.60
CA SER A 85 -17.80 4.92 5.04
C SER A 85 -16.92 6.15 4.80
N ILE A 86 -15.60 6.02 4.98
CA ILE A 86 -14.65 7.09 4.69
C ILE A 86 -14.57 7.37 3.19
N ILE A 87 -14.60 6.34 2.33
CA ILE A 87 -14.63 6.52 0.87
C ILE A 87 -15.85 7.35 0.47
N ILE A 88 -17.01 7.00 1.01
CA ILE A 88 -18.27 7.72 0.73
C ILE A 88 -18.20 9.15 1.28
N TYR A 89 -17.70 9.33 2.51
CA TYR A 89 -17.60 10.64 3.15
C TYR A 89 -16.64 11.58 2.45
N LEU A 90 -15.45 11.10 2.10
CA LEU A 90 -14.43 11.92 1.44
C LEU A 90 -14.79 12.25 -0.01
N ASN A 91 -15.59 11.39 -0.66
CA ASN A 91 -16.01 11.55 -2.05
C ASN A 91 -14.84 12.05 -2.93
N ILE A 92 -13.72 11.34 -2.86
CA ILE A 92 -12.48 11.74 -3.52
C ILE A 92 -12.71 11.80 -5.03
N ALA A 93 -12.44 12.94 -5.62
CA ALA A 93 -12.56 13.09 -7.07
C ALA A 93 -11.56 12.13 -7.79
N PRO A 94 -11.97 11.49 -8.88
CA PRO A 94 -11.03 10.73 -9.71
C PRO A 94 -9.95 11.67 -10.26
N PHE A 95 -8.79 11.13 -10.55
CA PHE A 95 -7.64 11.89 -11.10
C PHE A 95 -6.99 12.88 -10.11
N GLN A 96 -6.88 12.52 -8.86
CA GLN A 96 -6.09 13.30 -7.91
C GLN A 96 -4.58 13.01 -8.08
N PRO A 97 -3.72 14.03 -7.98
CA PRO A 97 -2.27 13.86 -8.11
C PRO A 97 -1.62 13.13 -6.93
N ARG A 98 -2.37 12.85 -5.88
CA ARG A 98 -1.87 12.20 -4.66
C ARG A 98 -2.83 11.14 -4.17
N GLU A 99 -2.31 9.95 -3.98
CA GLU A 99 -2.99 8.86 -3.27
C GLU A 99 -3.21 9.21 -1.80
N ARG A 100 -4.37 8.82 -1.28
CA ARG A 100 -4.75 9.08 0.12
C ARG A 100 -5.04 7.80 0.88
N ASP A 101 -4.30 6.75 0.62
CA ASP A 101 -4.48 5.42 1.22
C ASP A 101 -4.38 5.46 2.75
N TYR A 102 -3.63 6.40 3.29
CA TYR A 102 -3.55 6.62 4.73
C TYR A 102 -4.90 6.93 5.37
N ALA A 103 -5.88 7.43 4.62
CA ALA A 103 -7.23 7.67 5.14
C ALA A 103 -7.96 6.37 5.46
N PHE A 104 -7.57 5.26 4.84
CA PHE A 104 -8.20 3.95 4.97
C PHE A 104 -7.39 2.97 5.84
N VAL A 105 -6.35 3.44 6.51
CA VAL A 105 -5.45 2.60 7.31
C VAL A 105 -6.18 1.77 8.35
N GLY A 106 -7.26 2.29 8.92
CA GLY A 106 -8.09 1.56 9.88
C GLY A 106 -8.74 0.31 9.28
N SER A 107 -9.18 0.35 8.02
CA SER A 107 -9.75 -0.82 7.36
C SER A 107 -8.69 -1.86 7.02
N PHE A 108 -7.50 -1.45 6.62
CA PHE A 108 -6.37 -2.36 6.42
C PHE A 108 -5.96 -3.04 7.73
N TYR A 109 -5.94 -2.28 8.82
CA TYR A 109 -5.71 -2.83 10.15
C TYR A 109 -6.78 -3.85 10.55
N ALA A 110 -8.06 -3.52 10.37
CA ALA A 110 -9.15 -4.44 10.65
C ALA A 110 -9.05 -5.73 9.81
N PHE A 111 -8.71 -5.61 8.53
CA PHE A 111 -8.52 -6.77 7.66
C PHE A 111 -7.32 -7.62 8.07
N SER A 112 -6.23 -7.00 8.57
CA SER A 112 -5.06 -7.73 9.06
C SER A 112 -5.37 -8.62 10.27
N ILE A 113 -6.36 -8.25 11.09
CA ILE A 113 -6.86 -9.11 12.17
C ILE A 113 -7.41 -10.42 11.59
N TRP A 114 -8.20 -10.35 10.51
CA TRP A 114 -8.70 -11.55 9.85
C TRP A 114 -7.60 -12.37 9.18
N ILE A 115 -6.57 -11.73 8.63
CA ILE A 115 -5.38 -12.46 8.13
C ILE A 115 -4.76 -13.28 9.26
N GLY A 116 -4.59 -12.70 10.45
CA GLY A 116 -4.08 -13.41 11.63
C GLY A 116 -5.01 -14.56 12.07
N ILE A 117 -6.31 -14.31 12.14
CA ILE A 117 -7.32 -15.33 12.48
C ILE A 117 -7.40 -16.45 11.43
N GLY A 118 -7.04 -16.15 10.18
CA GLY A 118 -7.00 -17.11 9.09
C GLY A 118 -6.06 -18.30 9.36
N VAL A 119 -4.99 -18.07 10.12
CA VAL A 119 -4.09 -19.15 10.56
C VAL A 119 -4.83 -20.18 11.44
N LEU A 120 -5.72 -19.68 12.32
CA LEU A 120 -6.55 -20.55 13.15
C LEU A 120 -7.56 -21.33 12.30
N GLY A 121 -8.10 -20.70 11.24
CA GLY A 121 -8.97 -21.38 10.27
C GLY A 121 -8.26 -22.52 9.55
N ILE A 122 -7.02 -22.30 9.11
CA ILE A 122 -6.18 -23.36 8.50
C ILE A 122 -5.89 -24.46 9.52
N HIS A 123 -5.53 -24.09 10.75
CA HIS A 123 -5.29 -25.06 11.83
C HIS A 123 -6.53 -25.93 12.09
N ASP A 124 -7.72 -25.33 12.23
CA ASP A 124 -8.98 -26.09 12.44
C ASP A 124 -9.26 -27.09 11.31
N PHE A 125 -8.99 -26.67 10.08
CA PHE A 125 -9.14 -27.55 8.91
C PHE A 125 -8.16 -28.74 8.93
N LEU A 126 -6.89 -28.48 9.24
CA LEU A 126 -5.84 -29.50 9.27
C LEU A 126 -5.98 -30.43 10.47
N SER A 127 -6.41 -29.94 11.63
CA SER A 127 -6.56 -30.74 12.86
C SER A 127 -7.61 -31.84 12.76
N LYS A 128 -8.50 -31.78 11.76
CA LYS A 128 -9.44 -32.85 11.44
C LYS A 128 -8.78 -34.07 10.82
N LYS A 129 -7.56 -33.93 10.29
CA LYS A 129 -6.85 -34.99 9.57
C LYS A 129 -5.54 -35.43 10.25
N MET A 130 -5.01 -34.60 11.15
CA MET A 130 -3.74 -34.83 11.81
C MET A 130 -3.77 -34.36 13.27
N ASN A 131 -2.74 -34.71 14.05
CA ASN A 131 -2.67 -34.26 15.45
C ASN A 131 -2.52 -32.72 15.55
N SER A 132 -2.94 -32.17 16.70
CA SER A 132 -2.99 -30.70 16.90
C SER A 132 -1.63 -30.03 16.78
N THR A 133 -0.56 -30.65 17.26
CA THR A 133 0.79 -30.07 17.21
C THR A 133 1.32 -29.98 15.77
N THR A 134 1.14 -31.03 14.99
CA THR A 134 1.56 -31.06 13.59
C THR A 134 0.73 -30.10 12.74
N SER A 135 -0.60 -30.04 13.00
CA SER A 135 -1.47 -29.09 12.28
C SER A 135 -1.13 -27.65 12.61
N ALA A 136 -0.78 -27.31 13.86
CA ALA A 136 -0.34 -25.99 14.25
C ALA A 136 0.96 -25.59 13.55
N GLY A 137 1.96 -26.49 13.55
CA GLY A 137 3.22 -26.25 12.86
C GLY A 137 3.04 -26.03 11.36
N LEU A 138 2.23 -26.88 10.71
CA LEU A 138 1.98 -26.77 9.28
C LEU A 138 1.16 -25.51 8.92
N ALA A 139 0.13 -25.19 9.70
CA ALA A 139 -0.63 -23.96 9.52
C ALA A 139 0.25 -22.71 9.64
N THR A 140 1.13 -22.67 10.62
CA THR A 140 2.10 -21.59 10.80
C THR A 140 3.06 -21.49 9.62
N LEU A 141 3.62 -22.59 9.15
CA LEU A 141 4.53 -22.60 7.98
C LEU A 141 3.84 -22.09 6.71
N ILE A 142 2.60 -22.54 6.45
CA ILE A 142 1.80 -22.08 5.31
C ILE A 142 1.53 -20.58 5.43
N ALA A 143 1.12 -20.11 6.60
CA ALA A 143 0.80 -18.71 6.82
C ALA A 143 2.04 -17.81 6.72
N LEU A 144 3.23 -18.27 7.11
CA LEU A 144 4.48 -17.51 7.00
C LEU A 144 4.92 -17.24 5.56
N ILE A 145 4.42 -17.99 4.58
CA ILE A 145 4.68 -17.72 3.16
C ILE A 145 4.23 -16.31 2.80
N ILE A 146 3.08 -15.86 3.33
CA ILE A 146 2.49 -14.56 2.99
C ILE A 146 3.37 -13.39 3.44
N PRO A 147 3.70 -13.23 4.74
CA PRO A 147 4.55 -12.12 5.16
C PRO A 147 5.96 -12.20 4.57
N THR A 148 6.48 -13.41 4.30
CA THR A 148 7.78 -13.57 3.65
C THR A 148 7.75 -13.07 2.20
N LEU A 149 6.72 -13.43 1.45
CA LEU A 149 6.51 -12.92 0.09
C LEU A 149 6.34 -11.41 0.10
N MET A 150 5.50 -10.88 0.98
CA MET A 150 5.29 -9.44 1.11
C MET A 150 6.58 -8.71 1.48
N ALA A 151 7.41 -9.28 2.36
CA ALA A 151 8.69 -8.69 2.72
C ALA A 151 9.68 -8.70 1.53
N ALA A 152 9.71 -9.78 0.76
CA ALA A 152 10.58 -9.90 -0.40
C ALA A 152 10.18 -8.91 -1.52
N GLU A 153 8.88 -8.83 -1.83
CA GLU A 153 8.36 -7.95 -2.88
C GLU A 153 8.48 -6.46 -2.51
N ASN A 154 8.27 -6.10 -1.23
CA ASN A 154 8.30 -4.70 -0.81
C ASN A 154 9.69 -4.22 -0.35
N TRP A 155 10.71 -5.06 -0.33
CA TRP A 155 12.00 -4.68 0.22
C TRP A 155 12.62 -3.47 -0.50
N ASP A 156 12.57 -3.45 -1.81
CA ASP A 156 13.11 -2.38 -2.63
C ASP A 156 12.25 -1.11 -2.63
N ASP A 157 10.94 -1.22 -2.41
CA ASP A 157 10.04 -0.09 -2.25
C ASP A 157 10.32 0.71 -0.98
N HIS A 158 10.72 0.01 0.08
CA HIS A 158 11.00 0.60 1.38
C HIS A 158 12.42 1.16 1.47
N ASP A 159 13.29 0.85 0.53
CA ASP A 159 14.61 1.47 0.45
C ASP A 159 14.48 2.95 0.08
N ARG A 160 14.75 3.79 1.06
CA ARG A 160 14.79 5.25 0.92
C ARG A 160 16.20 5.79 0.85
N GLY A 161 17.20 4.92 0.79
CA GLY A 161 18.59 5.28 0.60
C GLY A 161 18.79 6.03 -0.72
N GLY A 162 19.57 7.08 -0.71
CA GLY A 162 19.91 7.86 -1.89
C GLY A 162 18.76 8.74 -2.45
N ARG A 163 17.63 8.87 -1.78
CA ARG A 163 16.54 9.77 -2.19
C ARG A 163 16.83 11.21 -1.78
N SER A 164 17.69 11.91 -2.55
CA SER A 164 18.10 13.29 -2.28
C SER A 164 17.28 14.34 -3.03
N THR A 165 16.31 13.94 -3.88
CA THR A 165 15.59 14.87 -4.77
C THR A 165 14.99 16.07 -4.05
N ALA A 166 14.32 15.86 -2.90
CA ALA A 166 13.72 16.96 -2.14
C ALA A 166 14.78 17.95 -1.62
N LEU A 167 15.91 17.43 -1.14
CA LEU A 167 17.02 18.25 -0.67
C LEU A 167 17.68 19.04 -1.82
N GLU A 168 17.91 18.39 -2.96
CA GLU A 168 18.53 19.06 -4.11
C GLU A 168 17.61 20.13 -4.70
N VAL A 169 16.31 19.90 -4.76
CA VAL A 169 15.32 20.92 -5.15
C VAL A 169 15.34 22.07 -4.17
N ALA A 170 15.36 21.81 -2.87
CA ALA A 170 15.44 22.83 -1.83
C ALA A 170 16.73 23.68 -1.95
N LYS A 171 17.87 23.03 -2.17
CA LYS A 171 19.15 23.73 -2.43
C LYS A 171 19.08 24.63 -3.65
N ASN A 172 18.44 24.16 -4.73
CA ASN A 172 18.26 24.98 -5.95
C ASN A 172 17.39 26.20 -5.69
N TYR A 173 16.27 26.03 -4.97
CA TYR A 173 15.42 27.16 -4.57
C TYR A 173 16.20 28.19 -3.74
N LEU A 174 16.85 27.75 -2.68
CA LEU A 174 17.62 28.65 -1.80
C LEU A 174 18.74 29.35 -2.54
N ASN A 175 19.46 28.63 -3.41
CA ASN A 175 20.57 29.22 -4.17
C ASN A 175 20.12 30.16 -5.28
N SER A 176 18.87 30.09 -5.73
CA SER A 176 18.33 31.02 -6.72
C SER A 176 17.88 32.37 -6.12
N CYS A 177 17.81 32.46 -4.79
CA CYS A 177 17.41 33.68 -4.11
C CYS A 177 18.58 34.64 -3.88
N ASP A 178 18.30 35.94 -3.86
CA ASP A 178 19.27 36.96 -3.45
C ASP A 178 19.66 36.82 -1.97
N LYS A 179 20.72 37.49 -1.58
CA LYS A 179 21.19 37.46 -0.20
C LYS A 179 20.14 38.13 0.73
N ASN A 180 19.85 37.49 1.86
CA ASN A 180 18.86 37.93 2.84
C ASN A 180 17.42 38.06 2.26
N ALA A 181 17.09 37.32 1.23
CA ALA A 181 15.75 37.31 0.65
C ALA A 181 14.71 36.71 1.60
N ILE A 182 13.43 37.03 1.33
CA ILE A 182 12.28 36.35 1.94
C ILE A 182 11.64 35.47 0.87
N LEU A 183 11.54 34.17 1.14
CA LEU A 183 10.97 33.19 0.23
C LEU A 183 9.59 32.77 0.73
N PHE A 184 8.57 33.04 -0.06
CA PHE A 184 7.21 32.58 0.21
C PHE A 184 6.97 31.21 -0.41
N THR A 185 6.47 30.27 0.37
CA THR A 185 6.17 28.89 -0.03
C THR A 185 4.67 28.62 0.05
N ASN A 186 4.19 27.64 -0.70
CA ASN A 186 2.76 27.31 -0.75
C ASN A 186 2.51 25.88 -0.25
N GLY A 187 2.75 25.66 1.05
CA GLY A 187 2.44 24.39 1.73
C GLY A 187 3.65 23.60 2.19
N ASP A 188 3.36 22.49 2.83
CA ASP A 188 4.34 21.67 3.57
C ASP A 188 5.40 21.06 2.67
N ASN A 189 5.00 20.59 1.49
CA ASN A 189 5.90 19.91 0.56
C ASN A 189 7.02 20.80 0.04
N ASP A 190 6.78 22.11 -0.03
CA ASP A 190 7.78 23.11 -0.42
C ASP A 190 8.58 23.59 0.80
N THR A 191 7.91 23.82 1.93
CA THR A 191 8.49 24.44 3.12
C THR A 191 9.43 23.50 3.88
N PHE A 192 9.02 22.26 4.16
CA PHE A 192 9.82 21.36 4.98
C PHE A 192 11.18 20.97 4.38
N PRO A 193 11.31 20.71 3.08
CA PRO A 193 12.64 20.51 2.48
C PRO A 193 13.54 21.73 2.59
N LEU A 194 13.00 22.95 2.51
CA LEU A 194 13.77 24.18 2.66
C LEU A 194 14.27 24.33 4.10
N TRP A 195 13.41 24.12 5.09
CA TRP A 195 13.82 24.14 6.49
C TRP A 195 14.86 23.05 6.80
N TYR A 196 14.68 21.84 6.28
CA TYR A 196 15.69 20.80 6.41
C TYR A 196 17.05 21.24 5.83
N ALA A 197 17.03 21.81 4.64
CA ALA A 197 18.27 22.30 3.99
C ALA A 197 18.93 23.41 4.80
N GLN A 198 18.16 24.28 5.45
CA GLN A 198 18.69 25.38 6.27
C GLN A 198 19.18 24.90 7.64
N GLU A 199 18.32 24.18 8.39
CA GLU A 199 18.57 23.87 9.80
C GLU A 199 19.48 22.65 9.99
N VAL A 200 19.45 21.69 9.06
CA VAL A 200 20.26 20.46 9.17
C VAL A 200 21.50 20.53 8.30
N GLU A 201 21.37 20.99 7.06
CA GLU A 201 22.46 21.05 6.10
C GLU A 201 23.22 22.39 6.13
N GLY A 202 22.71 23.41 6.81
CA GLY A 202 23.31 24.72 6.91
C GLY A 202 23.32 25.54 5.62
N VAL A 203 22.45 25.23 4.67
CA VAL A 203 22.42 25.86 3.34
C VAL A 203 21.62 27.14 3.38
N ARG A 204 22.27 28.28 3.02
CA ARG A 204 21.60 29.56 2.86
C ARG A 204 20.70 29.97 4.04
N THR A 205 21.24 29.89 5.24
CA THR A 205 20.56 30.31 6.49
C THR A 205 20.27 31.82 6.57
N ASP A 206 20.79 32.60 5.60
CA ASP A 206 20.49 34.01 5.44
C ASP A 206 19.08 34.28 4.89
N ILE A 207 18.44 33.30 4.25
CA ILE A 207 17.12 33.41 3.65
C ILE A 207 16.05 33.08 4.69
N LYS A 208 14.98 33.87 4.70
CA LYS A 208 13.82 33.58 5.54
C LYS A 208 12.74 32.89 4.70
N VAL A 209 12.40 31.67 5.11
CA VAL A 209 11.35 30.86 4.50
C VAL A 209 10.09 30.96 5.33
#